data_bda870dd77e7d812ee8dbe81d5a25e73
#
_entry.id   bda870dd77e7d812ee8dbe81d5a25e73
#
_cell.length_a   1.000
_cell.length_b   1.000
_cell.length_c   1.000
_cell.angle_alpha   90.00
_cell.angle_beta   90.00
_cell.angle_gamma   90.00
#
_symmetry.space_group_name_H-M   'P 1'
#
loop_
_entity.id
_entity.type
_entity.pdbx_description
1 polymer ?
#
loop_
_entity_poly.entity_id
_entity_poly.type
_entity_poly.pdbx_seq_one_letter_code
_entity_poly.pdbx_strand_id
1 'polypeptide(L)'
;IIVSLVGSEMCIRDRILVTHTHRDHSPGAKYLAEKLNIPTFGKLVEVDDSHQDLSFKPDHVLNHGDLISTDEYSLEAVYTPGHASNHFCFFIDVNALMLTGDHIMNGSTVVIAHPDGSMKQYLQSLELLKSYDFDKIGPGHGDYLSNPIDVISWIINHRLQREAKVLEKLNNEEFINELDLVKLSLI
;
A
#
# COMPACT_ATOMS: atom_id res chain seq x y z
N ILE A 1 9.60 -2.07 0.15
CA ILE A 1 10.18 -0.88 0.83
C ILE A 1 11.07 -1.39 1.94
N ILE A 2 12.33 -1.08 1.85
CA ILE A 2 13.28 -1.33 2.93
C ILE A 2 13.24 -0.11 3.83
N VAL A 3 12.64 -0.23 5.00
CA VAL A 3 12.70 0.83 6.00
C VAL A 3 14.04 0.72 6.71
N SER A 4 14.99 1.57 6.32
CA SER A 4 16.23 1.78 7.07
C SER A 4 15.97 2.92 8.04
N LEU A 5 15.83 2.60 9.31
CA LEU A 5 15.72 3.60 10.37
C LEU A 5 17.11 3.82 10.97
N VAL A 6 17.49 5.08 11.09
CA VAL A 6 18.84 5.53 11.47
C VAL A 6 18.81 5.94 12.91
N GLY A 7 19.51 5.19 13.76
CA GLY A 7 19.84 5.63 15.11
C GLY A 7 21.08 6.52 15.15
N SER A 8 21.25 7.32 16.17
CA SER A 8 22.16 8.46 16.25
C SER A 8 23.68 8.16 16.18
N GLU A 9 24.12 6.91 16.23
CA GLU A 9 25.55 6.57 16.19
C GLU A 9 25.95 5.46 15.20
N MET A 10 25.01 4.68 14.66
CA MET A 10 25.28 3.69 13.62
C MET A 10 24.00 3.40 12.86
N CYS A 11 24.04 3.50 11.52
CA CYS A 11 22.95 3.06 10.65
C CYS A 11 22.78 1.54 10.81
N ILE A 12 22.02 1.11 11.80
CA ILE A 12 21.70 -0.31 12.01
C ILE A 12 20.46 -0.62 11.22
N ARG A 13 20.60 -1.45 10.20
CA ARG A 13 19.48 -2.10 9.52
C ARG A 13 19.21 -3.38 10.27
N ASP A 14 18.15 -3.41 11.06
CA ASP A 14 17.85 -4.50 11.99
C ASP A 14 16.67 -5.37 11.55
N ARG A 15 15.92 -4.92 10.55
CA ARG A 15 14.76 -5.62 10.02
C ARG A 15 14.34 -5.14 8.64
N ILE A 16 13.58 -5.96 7.91
CA ILE A 16 12.98 -5.63 6.62
C ILE A 16 11.48 -5.73 6.74
N LEU A 17 10.78 -4.64 6.39
CA LEU A 17 9.33 -4.57 6.34
C LEU A 17 8.90 -4.54 4.88
N VAL A 18 7.99 -5.43 4.51
CA VAL A 18 7.45 -5.54 3.15
C VAL A 18 6.00 -5.11 3.17
N THR A 19 5.66 -4.09 2.38
CA THR A 19 4.29 -3.58 2.27
C THR A 19 3.36 -4.58 1.64
N HIS A 20 3.80 -5.20 0.54
CA HIS A 20 3.07 -6.23 -0.20
C HIS A 20 4.03 -6.99 -1.11
N THR A 21 3.57 -8.05 -1.76
CA THR A 21 4.40 -9.01 -2.47
C THR A 21 4.43 -8.84 -3.99
N HIS A 22 4.13 -7.65 -4.53
CA HIS A 22 4.38 -7.41 -5.94
C HIS A 22 5.88 -7.49 -6.29
N ARG A 23 6.18 -7.84 -7.54
CA ARG A 23 7.54 -8.18 -7.99
C ARG A 23 8.55 -7.03 -7.96
N ASP A 24 8.10 -5.81 -7.81
CA ASP A 24 8.94 -4.61 -7.64
C ASP A 24 9.11 -4.22 -6.15
N HIS A 25 8.46 -4.95 -5.22
CA HIS A 25 8.52 -4.65 -3.79
C HIS A 25 9.24 -5.71 -2.95
N SER A 26 8.95 -7.00 -3.11
CA SER A 26 9.44 -8.04 -2.20
C SER A 26 10.71 -8.81 -2.63
N PRO A 27 11.06 -8.96 -3.92
CA PRO A 27 12.13 -9.90 -4.32
C PRO A 27 13.50 -9.62 -3.71
N GLY A 28 13.80 -8.35 -3.40
CA GLY A 28 15.06 -7.99 -2.73
C GLY A 28 15.12 -8.34 -1.24
N ALA A 29 13.99 -8.59 -0.60
CA ALA A 29 13.90 -8.78 0.84
C ALA A 29 14.68 -10.00 1.31
N LYS A 30 14.50 -11.15 0.66
CA LYS A 30 15.21 -12.39 1.00
C LYS A 30 16.73 -12.23 0.91
N TYR A 31 17.22 -11.69 -0.22
CA TYR A 31 18.66 -11.49 -0.42
C TYR A 31 19.27 -10.59 0.66
N LEU A 32 18.59 -9.50 1.00
CA LEU A 32 19.08 -8.57 2.01
C LEU A 32 19.01 -9.15 3.42
N ALA A 33 17.94 -9.89 3.74
CA ALA A 33 17.79 -10.58 5.01
C ALA A 33 18.94 -11.55 5.26
N GLU A 34 19.24 -12.40 4.28
CA GLU A 34 20.34 -13.35 4.35
C GLU A 34 21.71 -12.65 4.46
N LYS A 35 21.95 -11.60 3.65
CA LYS A 35 23.21 -10.87 3.64
C LYS A 35 23.47 -10.10 4.93
N LEU A 36 22.44 -9.54 5.55
CA LEU A 36 22.54 -8.72 6.76
C LEU A 36 22.24 -9.52 8.03
N ASN A 37 21.77 -10.75 7.90
CA ASN A 37 21.32 -11.60 9.01
C ASN A 37 20.25 -10.90 9.88
N ILE A 38 19.20 -10.39 9.24
CA ILE A 38 18.10 -9.65 9.87
C ILE A 38 16.75 -10.24 9.48
N PRO A 39 15.73 -10.19 10.35
CA PRO A 39 14.42 -10.75 10.07
C PRO A 39 13.61 -9.92 9.07
N THR A 40 12.67 -10.63 8.41
CA THR A 40 11.69 -10.06 7.48
C THR A 40 10.30 -10.07 8.11
N PHE A 41 9.55 -9.01 7.87
CA PHE A 41 8.17 -8.82 8.31
C PHE A 41 7.28 -8.55 7.11
N GLY A 42 6.10 -9.14 7.07
CA GLY A 42 5.14 -8.95 6.00
C GLY A 42 3.98 -9.92 6.11
N LYS A 43 3.19 -10.03 5.06
CA LYS A 43 2.08 -11.00 4.97
C LYS A 43 2.16 -11.76 3.66
N LEU A 44 1.85 -13.04 3.70
CA LEU A 44 1.73 -13.86 2.50
C LEU A 44 0.49 -13.46 1.71
N VAL A 45 0.60 -13.56 0.40
CA VAL A 45 -0.56 -13.45 -0.48
C VAL A 45 -1.28 -14.81 -0.50
N GLU A 46 -2.61 -14.76 -0.53
CA GLU A 46 -3.45 -15.97 -0.58
C GLU A 46 -3.88 -16.32 -2.02
N VAL A 47 -3.71 -15.38 -2.95
CA VAL A 47 -4.13 -15.51 -4.35
C VAL A 47 -2.90 -15.70 -5.24
N ASP A 48 -2.91 -16.75 -6.05
CA ASP A 48 -1.87 -16.96 -7.08
C ASP A 48 -2.13 -16.03 -8.27
N ASP A 49 -1.37 -14.96 -8.33
CA ASP A 49 -1.38 -13.98 -9.41
C ASP A 49 0.02 -13.82 -9.99
N SER A 50 0.11 -13.64 -11.30
CA SER A 50 1.38 -13.47 -12.03
C SER A 50 2.20 -12.25 -11.57
N HIS A 51 1.58 -11.28 -10.91
CA HIS A 51 2.23 -10.08 -10.38
C HIS A 51 2.88 -10.30 -9.02
N GLN A 52 2.54 -11.39 -8.33
CA GLN A 52 3.00 -11.70 -6.99
C GLN A 52 4.36 -12.40 -6.97
N ASP A 53 5.17 -12.07 -5.98
CA ASP A 53 6.38 -12.80 -5.62
C ASP A 53 6.04 -13.90 -4.61
N LEU A 54 5.75 -15.08 -5.10
CA LEU A 54 5.43 -16.25 -4.28
C LEU A 54 6.67 -16.83 -3.54
N SER A 55 7.87 -16.32 -3.84
CA SER A 55 9.10 -16.76 -3.17
C SER A 55 9.32 -16.07 -1.82
N PHE A 56 8.67 -14.92 -1.58
CA PHE A 56 8.76 -14.22 -0.31
C PHE A 56 8.02 -14.97 0.79
N LYS A 57 8.74 -15.27 1.87
CA LYS A 57 8.18 -15.86 3.10
C LYS A 57 8.73 -15.07 4.27
N PRO A 58 7.88 -14.26 4.94
CA PRO A 58 8.32 -13.47 6.07
C PRO A 58 8.66 -14.36 7.27
N ASP A 59 9.68 -13.98 8.03
CA ASP A 59 9.99 -14.61 9.32
C ASP A 59 8.91 -14.29 10.36
N HIS A 60 8.30 -13.10 10.25
CA HIS A 60 7.20 -12.63 11.08
C HIS A 60 6.01 -12.19 10.24
N VAL A 61 4.88 -12.86 10.41
CA VAL A 61 3.62 -12.49 9.75
C VAL A 61 2.99 -11.32 10.49
N LEU A 62 2.71 -10.23 9.78
CA LEU A 62 2.11 -9.03 10.33
C LEU A 62 0.58 -9.13 10.44
N ASN A 63 0.04 -8.55 11.50
CA ASN A 63 -1.38 -8.27 11.69
C ASN A 63 -1.61 -6.77 11.82
N HIS A 64 -2.86 -6.35 11.61
CA HIS A 64 -3.23 -4.94 11.83
C HIS A 64 -3.02 -4.54 13.30
N GLY A 65 -2.35 -3.41 13.51
CA GLY A 65 -2.03 -2.88 14.82
C GLY A 65 -0.78 -3.46 15.47
N ASP A 66 -0.04 -4.36 14.81
CA ASP A 66 1.23 -4.84 15.32
C ASP A 66 2.22 -3.66 15.47
N LEU A 67 2.79 -3.53 16.67
CA LEU A 67 3.76 -2.49 16.99
C LEU A 67 5.19 -3.04 16.92
N ILE A 68 6.01 -2.35 16.17
CA ILE A 68 7.45 -2.60 16.04
C ILE A 68 8.16 -1.41 16.66
N SER A 69 8.61 -1.57 17.93
CA SER A 69 9.18 -0.47 18.68
C SER A 69 10.67 -0.69 18.95
N THR A 70 11.39 0.41 19.03
CA THR A 70 12.76 0.53 19.51
C THR A 70 12.81 1.64 20.57
N ASP A 71 13.98 1.95 21.10
CA ASP A 71 14.15 3.07 22.04
C ASP A 71 13.97 4.44 21.34
N GLU A 72 13.99 4.50 20.01
CA GLU A 72 14.00 5.75 19.23
C GLU A 72 12.68 6.01 18.48
N TYR A 73 11.91 4.97 18.15
CA TYR A 73 10.65 5.10 17.40
C TYR A 73 9.69 3.95 17.69
N SER A 74 8.43 4.19 17.39
CA SER A 74 7.40 3.17 17.27
C SER A 74 6.83 3.18 15.84
N LEU A 75 6.64 2.00 15.28
CA LEU A 75 6.05 1.81 13.97
C LEU A 75 4.87 0.85 14.12
N GLU A 76 3.70 1.27 13.63
CA GLU A 76 2.49 0.46 13.60
C GLU A 76 2.26 -0.10 12.20
N ALA A 77 2.01 -1.41 12.11
CA ALA A 77 1.60 -2.08 10.89
C ALA A 77 0.10 -1.93 10.65
N VAL A 78 -0.29 -1.12 9.69
CA VAL A 78 -1.69 -0.83 9.35
C VAL A 78 -2.10 -1.69 8.16
N TYR A 79 -2.97 -2.67 8.38
CA TYR A 79 -3.46 -3.52 7.29
C TYR A 79 -4.38 -2.74 6.36
N THR A 80 -3.99 -2.59 5.10
CA THR A 80 -4.66 -1.77 4.08
C THR A 80 -4.87 -2.56 2.78
N PRO A 81 -5.72 -3.61 2.80
CA PRO A 81 -6.00 -4.37 1.59
C PRO A 81 -6.73 -3.52 0.55
N GLY A 82 -6.56 -3.89 -0.72
CA GLY A 82 -7.27 -3.25 -1.84
C GLY A 82 -6.45 -3.20 -3.11
N HIS A 83 -5.26 -2.64 -3.11
CA HIS A 83 -4.31 -2.77 -4.21
C HIS A 83 -3.80 -4.22 -4.31
N ALA A 84 -3.38 -4.76 -3.18
CA ALA A 84 -3.07 -6.16 -2.98
C ALA A 84 -3.74 -6.65 -1.68
N SER A 85 -4.14 -7.92 -1.62
CA SER A 85 -4.84 -8.50 -0.48
C SER A 85 -3.98 -8.56 0.79
N ASN A 86 -2.66 -8.59 0.63
CA ASN A 86 -1.68 -8.66 1.71
C ASN A 86 -1.01 -7.32 2.04
N HIS A 87 -1.58 -6.21 1.57
CA HIS A 87 -0.95 -4.89 1.69
C HIS A 87 -0.98 -4.33 3.11
N PHE A 88 0.13 -3.71 3.52
CA PHE A 88 0.29 -2.93 4.74
C PHE A 88 0.85 -1.53 4.44
N CYS A 89 0.30 -0.53 5.11
CA CYS A 89 0.96 0.74 5.36
C CYS A 89 1.70 0.66 6.71
N PHE A 90 2.68 1.55 6.92
CA PHE A 90 3.41 1.63 8.19
C PHE A 90 3.37 3.06 8.71
N PHE A 91 2.80 3.24 9.90
CA PHE A 91 2.75 4.52 10.57
C PHE A 91 3.94 4.68 11.51
N ILE A 92 4.71 5.76 11.34
CA ILE A 92 5.85 6.11 12.18
C ILE A 92 5.48 7.35 12.99
N ASP A 93 5.25 7.17 14.27
CA ASP A 93 4.72 8.19 15.18
C ASP A 93 5.66 9.40 15.33
N VAL A 94 6.92 9.16 15.60
CA VAL A 94 7.95 10.21 15.86
C VAL A 94 8.10 11.21 14.70
N ASN A 95 7.75 10.83 13.48
CA ASN A 95 7.85 11.66 12.29
C ASN A 95 6.49 12.08 11.73
N ALA A 96 5.38 11.66 12.35
CA ALA A 96 4.02 11.77 11.81
C ALA A 96 3.98 11.38 10.31
N LEU A 97 4.60 10.23 9.99
CA LEU A 97 4.80 9.74 8.61
C LEU A 97 4.06 8.42 8.39
N MET A 98 3.25 8.36 7.35
CA MET A 98 2.64 7.13 6.86
C MET A 98 3.38 6.64 5.61
N LEU A 99 4.04 5.49 5.69
CA LEU A 99 4.61 4.80 4.52
C LEU A 99 3.50 3.99 3.88
N THR A 100 3.08 4.36 2.69
CA THR A 100 1.85 3.82 2.07
C THR A 100 2.10 2.74 1.02
N GLY A 101 3.36 2.40 0.72
CA GLY A 101 3.61 1.48 -0.39
C GLY A 101 2.84 1.92 -1.63
N ASP A 102 2.12 0.99 -2.23
CA ASP A 102 1.29 1.25 -3.41
C ASP A 102 -0.19 1.47 -3.08
N HIS A 103 -0.51 1.73 -1.81
CA HIS A 103 -1.87 2.13 -1.45
C HIS A 103 -2.17 3.58 -1.87
N ILE A 104 -1.19 4.47 -1.71
CA ILE A 104 -1.22 5.86 -2.20
C ILE A 104 0.08 6.14 -2.93
N MET A 105 -0.01 6.60 -4.18
CA MET A 105 1.14 6.94 -5.02
C MET A 105 1.14 8.43 -5.35
N ASN A 106 2.31 8.99 -5.65
CA ASN A 106 2.43 10.37 -6.13
C ASN A 106 2.20 10.43 -7.64
N GLY A 107 1.33 11.36 -8.08
CA GLY A 107 1.13 11.70 -9.49
C GLY A 107 0.20 10.77 -10.26
N SER A 108 -0.29 9.68 -9.66
CA SER A 108 -1.28 8.80 -10.30
C SER A 108 -2.13 8.06 -9.28
N THR A 109 -3.24 7.47 -9.73
CA THR A 109 -3.99 6.51 -8.93
C THR A 109 -3.45 5.11 -9.15
N VAL A 110 -3.44 4.32 -8.07
CA VAL A 110 -2.95 2.94 -8.09
C VAL A 110 -3.86 2.02 -8.91
N VAL A 111 -3.29 0.99 -9.50
CA VAL A 111 -4.05 -0.08 -10.17
C VAL A 111 -4.70 -0.98 -9.12
N ILE A 112 -5.98 -1.29 -9.31
CA ILE A 112 -6.72 -2.28 -8.52
C ILE A 112 -7.16 -3.38 -9.47
N ALA A 113 -6.42 -4.47 -9.52
CA ALA A 113 -6.62 -5.55 -10.46
C ALA A 113 -7.19 -6.81 -9.78
N HIS A 114 -8.26 -7.36 -10.36
CA HIS A 114 -8.77 -8.66 -9.97
C HIS A 114 -7.78 -9.77 -10.47
N PRO A 115 -7.61 -10.91 -9.76
CA PRO A 115 -8.41 -11.38 -8.60
C PRO A 115 -7.94 -10.89 -7.24
N ASP A 116 -6.70 -10.39 -7.07
CA ASP A 116 -6.14 -10.02 -5.79
C ASP A 116 -6.64 -8.66 -5.29
N GLY A 117 -6.77 -7.67 -6.19
CA GLY A 117 -7.24 -6.33 -5.87
C GLY A 117 -8.75 -6.24 -5.62
N SER A 118 -9.15 -5.32 -4.73
CA SER A 118 -10.55 -5.07 -4.38
C SER A 118 -10.80 -3.57 -4.17
N MET A 119 -11.60 -2.96 -5.05
CA MET A 119 -11.95 -1.54 -4.94
C MET A 119 -12.69 -1.23 -3.64
N LYS A 120 -13.58 -2.11 -3.21
CA LYS A 120 -14.31 -1.95 -1.94
C LYS A 120 -13.35 -1.89 -0.75
N GLN A 121 -12.41 -2.84 -0.66
CA GLN A 121 -11.42 -2.86 0.42
C GLN A 121 -10.48 -1.66 0.32
N TYR A 122 -10.08 -1.26 -0.89
CA TYR A 122 -9.25 -0.10 -1.13
C TYR A 122 -9.86 1.18 -0.57
N LEU A 123 -11.12 1.45 -0.86
CA LEU A 123 -11.84 2.61 -0.31
C LEU A 123 -11.98 2.55 1.21
N GLN A 124 -12.27 1.37 1.76
CA GLN A 124 -12.33 1.17 3.22
C GLN A 124 -10.98 1.42 3.89
N SER A 125 -9.90 0.97 3.27
CA SER A 125 -8.53 1.20 3.77
C SER A 125 -8.13 2.68 3.68
N LEU A 126 -8.53 3.40 2.64
CA LEU A 126 -8.32 4.85 2.56
C LEU A 126 -9.07 5.61 3.68
N GLU A 127 -10.32 5.23 3.96
CA GLU A 127 -11.06 5.82 5.08
C GLU A 127 -10.43 5.48 6.43
N LEU A 128 -9.91 4.26 6.61
CA LEU A 128 -9.16 3.89 7.80
C LEU A 128 -7.94 4.79 8.01
N LEU A 129 -7.17 5.08 6.96
CA LEU A 129 -5.99 5.94 7.07
C LEU A 129 -6.33 7.36 7.54
N LYS A 130 -7.53 7.88 7.28
CA LYS A 130 -7.97 9.20 7.78
C LYS A 130 -8.13 9.26 9.30
N SER A 131 -8.19 8.12 9.99
CA SER A 131 -8.25 8.08 11.45
C SER A 131 -6.89 8.20 12.14
N TYR A 132 -5.80 8.15 11.37
CA TYR A 132 -4.43 8.33 11.87
C TYR A 132 -4.01 9.80 11.77
N ASP A 133 -3.26 10.26 12.77
CA ASP A 133 -2.72 11.63 12.82
C ASP A 133 -1.30 11.66 12.24
N PHE A 134 -1.19 11.99 10.96
CA PHE A 134 0.09 12.09 10.25
C PHE A 134 0.11 13.26 9.27
N ASP A 135 1.30 13.83 9.08
CA ASP A 135 1.51 15.04 8.28
C ASP A 135 2.00 14.74 6.86
N LYS A 136 2.60 13.56 6.67
CA LYS A 136 3.27 13.18 5.42
C LYS A 136 2.94 11.76 4.99
N ILE A 137 2.87 11.57 3.68
CA ILE A 137 2.79 10.26 3.04
C ILE A 137 4.12 9.97 2.36
N GLY A 138 4.69 8.79 2.63
CA GLY A 138 5.82 8.22 1.90
C GLY A 138 5.35 7.09 0.99
N PRO A 139 5.12 7.36 -0.30
CA PRO A 139 4.62 6.35 -1.23
C PRO A 139 5.70 5.35 -1.63
N GLY A 140 5.28 4.20 -2.21
CA GLY A 140 6.20 3.24 -2.82
C GLY A 140 6.90 3.80 -4.05
N HIS A 141 6.19 4.65 -4.80
CA HIS A 141 6.67 5.31 -6.01
C HIS A 141 6.38 6.81 -5.96
N GLY A 142 7.36 7.61 -6.41
CA GLY A 142 7.28 9.07 -6.45
C GLY A 142 7.79 9.76 -5.17
N ASP A 143 7.50 11.05 -5.06
CA ASP A 143 7.96 11.89 -3.97
C ASP A 143 7.00 11.88 -2.78
N TYR A 144 7.43 12.37 -1.63
CA TYR A 144 6.59 12.58 -0.46
C TYR A 144 5.41 13.50 -0.78
N LEU A 145 4.25 13.20 -0.18
CA LEU A 145 3.04 13.99 -0.27
C LEU A 145 2.73 14.65 1.08
N SER A 146 2.36 15.92 1.03
CA SER A 146 1.84 16.68 2.17
C SER A 146 0.31 16.75 2.11
N ASN A 147 -0.34 17.20 3.20
CA ASN A 147 -1.78 17.30 3.32
C ASN A 147 -2.50 15.95 3.07
N PRO A 148 -2.21 14.93 3.86
CA PRO A 148 -2.66 13.57 3.63
C PRO A 148 -4.19 13.44 3.54
N ILE A 149 -4.95 14.19 4.33
CA ILE A 149 -6.42 14.16 4.32
C ILE A 149 -6.97 14.64 2.97
N ASP A 150 -6.37 15.68 2.38
CA ASP A 150 -6.78 16.19 1.06
C ASP A 150 -6.46 15.19 -0.04
N VAL A 151 -5.26 14.58 0.02
CA VAL A 151 -4.84 13.54 -0.92
C VAL A 151 -5.78 12.34 -0.88
N ILE A 152 -6.05 11.81 0.31
CA ILE A 152 -6.94 10.66 0.50
C ILE A 152 -8.36 11.00 0.02
N SER A 153 -8.88 12.17 0.40
CA SER A 153 -10.22 12.61 0.00
C SER A 153 -10.35 12.79 -1.51
N TRP A 154 -9.30 13.32 -2.15
CA TRP A 154 -9.25 13.44 -3.61
C TRP A 154 -9.29 12.06 -4.28
N ILE A 155 -8.49 11.09 -3.80
CA ILE A 155 -8.48 9.73 -4.35
C ILE A 155 -9.86 9.08 -4.24
N ILE A 156 -10.49 9.15 -3.06
CA ILE A 156 -11.82 8.58 -2.83
C ILE A 156 -12.84 9.19 -3.80
N ASN A 157 -12.89 10.54 -3.85
CA ASN A 157 -13.82 11.24 -4.74
C ASN A 157 -13.58 10.91 -6.22
N HIS A 158 -12.34 10.83 -6.64
CA HIS A 158 -11.97 10.44 -8.01
C HIS A 158 -12.50 9.04 -8.34
N ARG A 159 -12.33 8.06 -7.44
CA ARG A 159 -12.82 6.68 -7.64
C ARG A 159 -14.34 6.62 -7.71
N LEU A 160 -15.04 7.29 -6.79
CA LEU A 160 -16.51 7.33 -6.78
C LEU A 160 -17.10 8.04 -8.00
N GLN A 161 -16.47 9.13 -8.48
CA GLN A 161 -16.90 9.81 -9.70
C GLN A 161 -16.75 8.90 -10.95
N ARG A 162 -15.69 8.08 -11.01
CA ARG A 162 -15.50 7.11 -12.10
C ARG A 162 -16.57 6.03 -12.06
N GLU A 163 -16.84 5.47 -10.89
CA GLU A 163 -17.93 4.51 -10.70
C GLU A 163 -19.28 5.09 -11.14
N ALA A 164 -19.61 6.32 -10.70
CA ALA A 164 -20.84 6.99 -11.08
C ALA A 164 -20.98 7.17 -12.60
N LYS A 165 -19.91 7.55 -13.30
CA LYS A 165 -19.91 7.66 -14.77
C LYS A 165 -20.20 6.33 -15.47
N VAL A 166 -19.64 5.23 -14.96
CA VAL A 166 -19.89 3.88 -15.52
C VAL A 166 -21.35 3.48 -15.28
N LEU A 167 -21.87 3.69 -14.05
CA LEU A 167 -23.24 3.37 -13.70
C LEU A 167 -24.25 4.21 -14.52
N GLU A 168 -23.99 5.49 -14.72
CA GLU A 168 -24.83 6.36 -15.55
C GLU A 168 -24.95 5.81 -16.99
N LYS A 169 -23.86 5.40 -17.58
CA LYS A 169 -23.86 4.84 -18.93
C LYS A 169 -24.61 3.50 -19.02
N LEU A 170 -24.40 2.64 -18.03
CA LEU A 170 -25.10 1.37 -17.95
C LEU A 170 -26.62 1.54 -17.80
N ASN A 171 -27.06 2.54 -17.01
CA ASN A 171 -28.48 2.81 -16.77
C ASN A 171 -29.19 3.43 -18.00
N ASN A 172 -28.45 4.11 -18.86
CA ASN A 172 -29.01 4.74 -20.07
C ASN A 172 -29.17 3.76 -21.24
N GLU A 173 -29.01 2.45 -21.03
CA GLU A 173 -29.11 1.39 -22.04
C GLU A 173 -28.22 1.62 -23.28
N GLU A 174 -27.19 2.45 -23.17
CA GLU A 174 -26.18 2.57 -24.21
C GLU A 174 -25.45 1.24 -24.34
N PHE A 175 -25.40 0.70 -25.58
CA PHE A 175 -24.65 -0.53 -25.84
C PHE A 175 -23.17 -0.27 -25.59
N ILE A 176 -22.68 -0.67 -24.42
CA ILE A 176 -21.29 -0.48 -24.01
C ILE A 176 -20.54 -1.77 -24.32
N ASN A 177 -19.61 -1.72 -25.27
CA ASN A 177 -18.68 -2.82 -25.46
C ASN A 177 -17.53 -2.74 -24.43
N GLU A 178 -16.78 -3.83 -24.28
CA GLU A 178 -15.66 -3.90 -23.34
C GLU A 178 -14.63 -2.77 -23.53
N LEU A 179 -14.40 -2.35 -24.78
CA LEU A 179 -13.45 -1.28 -25.12
C LEU A 179 -13.90 0.09 -24.60
N ASP A 180 -15.20 0.37 -24.61
CA ASP A 180 -15.76 1.61 -24.10
C ASP A 180 -15.76 1.64 -22.58
N LEU A 181 -15.99 0.50 -21.92
CA LEU A 181 -15.81 0.35 -20.46
C LEU A 181 -14.35 0.60 -20.05
N VAL A 182 -13.39 0.06 -20.79
CA VAL A 182 -11.96 0.31 -20.55
C VAL A 182 -11.63 1.78 -20.70
N LYS A 183 -12.09 2.46 -21.76
CA LYS A 183 -11.87 3.91 -21.96
C LYS A 183 -12.44 4.73 -20.81
N LEU A 184 -13.66 4.41 -20.33
CA LEU A 184 -14.27 5.07 -19.18
C LEU A 184 -13.50 4.81 -17.88
N SER A 185 -12.78 3.70 -17.82
CA SER A 185 -11.93 3.38 -16.67
C SER A 185 -10.56 4.07 -16.70
N LEU A 186 -10.14 4.67 -17.80
CA LEU A 186 -8.84 5.34 -17.99
C LEU A 186 -8.92 6.89 -17.86
N ILE A 187 -10.10 7.48 -17.83
CA ILE A 187 -10.34 8.93 -17.64
C ILE A 187 -10.66 9.19 -16.18
#